data_a5836815544601582890f666728602f7
#
_entry.id   a5836815544601582890f666728602f7
#
_cell.length_a   1.000
_cell.length_b   1.000
_cell.length_c   1.000
_cell.angle_alpha   90.00
_cell.angle_beta   90.00
_cell.angle_gamma   90.00
#
_symmetry.space_group_name_H-M   'P 1'
#
loop_
_entity.id
_entity.type
_entity.pdbx_description
1 polymer ?
#
loop_
_entity_poly.entity_id
_entity_poly.type
_entity_poly.pdbx_seq_one_letter_code
_entity_poly.pdbx_strand_id
1 'polypeptide(L)'
;NDLEFGWFLPTRGDTLDYAIPQQIPPSPEMFKRVVKAAEDNGFEYILLPVAAACWDAWLTSAVLTGATEKIKMLVAARPGYINPVLLAKMIATFDQMTKGRISINLIAGQNDVENIAEGVGLSKNDRYEMMMEEVEICKGLWSGTGKFDYDGKFYKLKQAHIGPEIYQKPFPKFYLGGGSPEAADFSAKHAHVH
;
A
#
# COMPACT_ATOMS: atom_id res chain seq x y z
N ASN A 1 20.54 -12.89 3.69
CA ASN A 1 19.36 -11.98 3.63
C ASN A 1 19.78 -10.72 4.36
N ASP A 2 19.92 -9.64 3.62
CA ASP A 2 20.21 -8.35 4.22
C ASP A 2 18.93 -7.84 4.88
N LEU A 3 19.06 -7.24 6.08
CA LEU A 3 17.95 -6.62 6.77
C LEU A 3 17.58 -5.32 6.03
N GLU A 4 16.30 -5.09 5.84
CA GLU A 4 15.77 -3.81 5.32
C GLU A 4 15.20 -3.00 6.49
N PHE A 5 15.58 -1.74 6.57
CA PHE A 5 15.10 -0.82 7.60
C PHE A 5 14.14 0.20 6.99
N GLY A 6 12.96 0.33 7.59
CA GLY A 6 11.96 1.30 7.22
C GLY A 6 11.66 2.28 8.33
N TRP A 7 11.17 3.45 7.95
CA TRP A 7 10.62 4.42 8.87
C TRP A 7 9.12 4.62 8.63
N PHE A 8 8.46 5.28 9.53
CA PHE A 8 7.03 5.57 9.46
C PHE A 8 6.80 7.06 9.21
N LEU A 9 5.88 7.41 8.30
CA LEU A 9 5.46 8.79 8.07
C LEU A 9 4.21 9.13 8.89
N PRO A 10 4.26 10.06 9.84
CA PRO A 10 3.13 10.37 10.71
C PRO A 10 2.12 11.29 10.03
N THR A 11 1.34 10.77 9.07
CA THR A 11 0.43 11.57 8.23
C THR A 11 -0.82 12.07 8.94
N ARG A 12 -1.05 11.70 10.20
CA ARG A 12 -2.08 12.31 11.05
C ARG A 12 -1.52 13.32 12.06
N GLY A 13 -0.23 13.58 12.02
CA GLY A 13 0.52 14.35 13.01
C GLY A 13 1.41 13.49 13.88
N ASP A 14 2.35 14.11 14.55
CA ASP A 14 3.39 13.47 15.35
C ASP A 14 3.36 13.95 16.80
N THR A 15 4.16 13.31 17.65
CA THR A 15 4.31 13.67 19.07
C THR A 15 5.79 13.88 19.39
N LEU A 16 6.07 14.79 20.34
CA LEU A 16 7.40 15.00 20.89
C LEU A 16 7.74 14.00 21.99
N ASP A 17 6.72 13.55 22.72
CA ASP A 17 6.85 12.64 23.84
C ASP A 17 5.98 11.41 23.66
N TYR A 18 6.55 10.24 23.99
CA TYR A 18 5.81 8.98 23.92
C TYR A 18 4.52 9.04 24.74
N ALA A 19 3.43 8.54 24.16
CA ALA A 19 2.08 8.48 24.72
C ALA A 19 1.36 9.84 24.92
N ILE A 20 1.95 10.96 24.51
CA ILE A 20 1.24 12.25 24.50
C ILE A 20 0.64 12.48 23.11
N PRO A 21 -0.67 12.82 23.00
CA PRO A 21 -1.30 13.03 21.70
C PRO A 21 -0.67 14.18 20.91
N GLN A 22 -0.55 13.97 19.64
CA GLN A 22 -0.19 14.84 18.53
C GLN A 22 0.09 16.31 18.87
N GLN A 23 1.36 16.62 19.17
CA GLN A 23 1.82 17.98 19.41
C GLN A 23 2.28 18.68 18.14
N ILE A 24 2.57 17.90 17.10
CA ILE A 24 2.99 18.40 15.79
C ILE A 24 1.87 18.09 14.79
N PRO A 25 1.16 19.10 14.26
CA PRO A 25 0.13 18.89 13.28
C PRO A 25 0.72 18.38 11.95
N PRO A 26 -0.06 17.58 11.18
CA PRO A 26 0.38 17.15 9.86
C PRO A 26 0.54 18.35 8.92
N SER A 27 1.63 18.37 8.14
CA SER A 27 1.85 19.38 7.12
C SER A 27 2.75 18.86 6.00
N PRO A 28 2.67 19.41 4.79
CA PRO A 28 3.57 19.06 3.69
C PRO A 28 5.04 19.24 4.05
N GLU A 29 5.36 20.30 4.80
CA GLU A 29 6.73 20.62 5.23
C GLU A 29 7.26 19.57 6.21
N MET A 30 6.42 19.15 7.17
CA MET A 30 6.77 18.08 8.11
C MET A 30 7.00 16.76 7.37
N PHE A 31 6.13 16.40 6.43
CA PHE A 31 6.28 15.16 5.65
C PHE A 31 7.56 15.15 4.84
N LYS A 32 7.86 16.25 4.13
CA LYS A 32 9.11 16.38 3.36
C LYS A 32 10.34 16.25 4.25
N ARG A 33 10.32 16.89 5.42
CA ARG A 33 11.42 16.80 6.38
C ARG A 33 11.64 15.37 6.87
N VAL A 34 10.56 14.66 7.24
CA VAL A 34 10.65 13.28 7.75
C VAL A 34 11.15 12.33 6.68
N VAL A 35 10.56 12.36 5.47
CA VAL A 35 10.98 11.44 4.40
C VAL A 35 12.42 11.71 3.96
N LYS A 36 12.82 12.97 3.90
CA LYS A 36 14.20 13.34 3.55
C LYS A 36 15.19 12.89 4.63
N ALA A 37 14.85 13.07 5.90
CA ALA A 37 15.67 12.58 7.01
C ALA A 37 15.81 11.06 7.00
N ALA A 38 14.73 10.34 6.70
CA ALA A 38 14.78 8.88 6.56
C ALA A 38 15.72 8.46 5.42
N GLU A 39 15.61 9.08 4.25
CA GLU A 39 16.50 8.82 3.12
C GLU A 39 17.97 9.12 3.42
N ASP A 40 18.25 10.28 4.02
CA ASP A 40 19.60 10.73 4.35
C ASP A 40 20.28 9.84 5.41
N ASN A 41 19.48 9.15 6.24
CA ASN A 41 19.97 8.20 7.23
C ASN A 41 19.93 6.73 6.77
N GLY A 42 19.69 6.48 5.48
CA GLY A 42 19.85 5.17 4.85
C GLY A 42 18.70 4.22 5.07
N PHE A 43 17.49 4.71 5.42
CA PHE A 43 16.30 3.86 5.43
C PHE A 43 15.91 3.50 3.99
N GLU A 44 15.61 2.24 3.74
CA GLU A 44 15.28 1.73 2.42
C GLU A 44 13.85 2.05 2.00
N TYR A 45 12.94 2.17 2.98
CA TYR A 45 11.56 2.54 2.70
C TYR A 45 10.95 3.40 3.81
N ILE A 46 9.88 4.11 3.45
CA ILE A 46 9.03 4.81 4.39
C ILE A 46 7.60 4.31 4.25
N LEU A 47 6.98 3.93 5.38
CA LEU A 47 5.59 3.49 5.43
C LEU A 47 4.65 4.70 5.47
N LEU A 48 3.74 4.75 4.50
CA LEU A 48 2.62 5.68 4.48
C LEU A 48 1.37 4.95 4.99
N PRO A 49 0.90 5.30 6.20
CA PRO A 49 -0.21 4.59 6.84
C PRO A 49 -1.56 4.95 6.23
N VAL A 50 -2.57 4.13 6.52
CA VAL A 50 -3.97 4.37 6.19
C VAL A 50 -4.83 4.27 7.45
N ALA A 51 -5.59 5.32 7.72
CA ALA A 51 -6.65 5.41 8.72
C ALA A 51 -7.49 6.65 8.42
N ALA A 52 -8.69 6.77 9.00
CA ALA A 52 -9.58 7.90 8.77
C ALA A 52 -8.93 9.27 9.07
N ALA A 53 -8.05 9.34 10.07
CA ALA A 53 -7.35 10.56 10.44
C ALA A 53 -6.04 10.82 9.67
N CYS A 54 -5.58 9.88 8.86
CA CYS A 54 -4.37 10.02 8.05
C CYS A 54 -4.67 10.78 6.76
N TRP A 55 -3.68 11.53 6.26
CA TRP A 55 -3.76 12.02 4.89
C TRP A 55 -3.65 10.84 3.92
N ASP A 56 -4.23 11.01 2.72
CA ASP A 56 -4.25 9.95 1.71
C ASP A 56 -2.84 9.46 1.38
N ALA A 57 -2.64 8.15 1.49
CA ALA A 57 -1.31 7.54 1.35
C ALA A 57 -0.78 7.60 -0.09
N TRP A 58 -1.65 7.48 -1.09
CA TRP A 58 -1.27 7.46 -2.51
C TRP A 58 -0.84 8.83 -3.00
N LEU A 59 -1.67 9.86 -2.74
CA LEU A 59 -1.35 11.23 -3.13
C LEU A 59 -0.14 11.75 -2.36
N THR A 60 -0.07 11.50 -1.06
CA THR A 60 1.09 11.90 -0.24
C THR A 60 2.38 11.26 -0.74
N SER A 61 2.38 9.95 -1.04
CA SER A 61 3.56 9.28 -1.56
C SER A 61 3.99 9.82 -2.93
N ALA A 62 3.02 10.03 -3.84
CA ALA A 62 3.32 10.55 -5.17
C ALA A 62 3.98 11.93 -5.12
N VAL A 63 3.51 12.82 -4.26
CA VAL A 63 4.11 14.16 -4.08
C VAL A 63 5.51 14.06 -3.45
N LEU A 64 5.69 13.19 -2.46
CA LEU A 64 6.97 13.07 -1.74
C LEU A 64 8.09 12.41 -2.56
N THR A 65 7.75 11.63 -3.60
CA THR A 65 8.78 11.09 -4.51
C THR A 65 9.57 12.18 -5.24
N GLY A 66 8.98 13.35 -5.45
CA GLY A 66 9.66 14.52 -6.02
C GLY A 66 10.66 15.20 -5.06
N ALA A 67 10.59 14.88 -3.76
CA ALA A 67 11.49 15.41 -2.75
C ALA A 67 12.60 14.43 -2.34
N THR A 68 12.64 13.23 -2.96
CA THR A 68 13.55 12.13 -2.62
C THR A 68 14.09 11.47 -3.89
N GLU A 69 15.19 10.71 -3.76
CA GLU A 69 15.85 10.08 -4.90
C GLU A 69 15.87 8.55 -4.84
N LYS A 70 15.92 7.95 -3.64
CA LYS A 70 16.19 6.51 -3.47
C LYS A 70 15.17 5.78 -2.62
N ILE A 71 14.67 6.42 -1.55
CA ILE A 71 13.78 5.77 -0.59
C ILE A 71 12.51 5.29 -1.29
N LYS A 72 12.09 4.06 -0.98
CA LYS A 72 10.86 3.47 -1.50
C LYS A 72 9.66 3.93 -0.66
N MET A 73 8.54 4.14 -1.32
CA MET A 73 7.25 4.39 -0.67
C MET A 73 6.56 3.06 -0.42
N LEU A 74 6.42 2.67 0.84
CA LEU A 74 5.61 1.52 1.25
C LEU A 74 4.19 2.02 1.51
N VAL A 75 3.34 1.91 0.49
CA VAL A 75 2.00 2.51 0.49
C VAL A 75 0.99 1.54 1.06
N ALA A 76 0.28 1.94 2.10
CA ALA A 76 -0.79 1.13 2.67
C ALA A 76 -2.00 1.09 1.74
N ALA A 77 -2.56 -0.11 1.57
CA ALA A 77 -3.76 -0.37 0.77
C ALA A 77 -4.72 -1.28 1.53
N ARG A 78 -6.00 -0.86 1.61
CA ARG A 78 -7.09 -1.65 2.19
C ARG A 78 -8.00 -2.21 1.10
N PRO A 79 -8.50 -3.46 1.23
CA PRO A 79 -9.41 -4.03 0.26
C PRO A 79 -10.73 -3.26 0.18
N GLY A 80 -11.28 -3.13 -1.03
CA GLY A 80 -12.56 -2.49 -1.30
C GLY A 80 -12.52 -0.96 -1.44
N TYR A 81 -11.39 -0.31 -1.20
CA TYR A 81 -11.28 1.16 -1.30
C TYR A 81 -10.96 1.65 -2.71
N ILE A 82 -10.23 0.86 -3.47
CA ILE A 82 -9.84 1.20 -4.85
C ILE A 82 -10.21 0.01 -5.74
N ASN A 83 -10.90 0.26 -6.84
CA ASN A 83 -11.16 -0.79 -7.83
C ASN A 83 -9.84 -1.47 -8.25
N PRO A 84 -9.72 -2.81 -8.27
CA PRO A 84 -8.46 -3.50 -8.48
C PRO A 84 -7.80 -3.24 -9.84
N VAL A 85 -8.56 -2.95 -10.88
CA VAL A 85 -8.00 -2.56 -12.19
C VAL A 85 -7.34 -1.18 -12.10
N LEU A 86 -8.00 -0.25 -11.40
CA LEU A 86 -7.41 1.06 -11.14
C LEU A 86 -6.20 0.95 -10.21
N LEU A 87 -6.28 0.14 -9.16
CA LEU A 87 -5.17 -0.12 -8.25
C LEU A 87 -3.94 -0.64 -9.00
N ALA A 88 -4.11 -1.65 -9.84
CA ALA A 88 -3.04 -2.20 -10.67
C ALA A 88 -2.41 -1.14 -11.58
N LYS A 89 -3.25 -0.29 -12.19
CA LYS A 89 -2.79 0.83 -13.02
C LYS A 89 -2.02 1.87 -12.21
N MET A 90 -2.52 2.26 -11.03
CA MET A 90 -1.86 3.23 -10.15
C MET A 90 -0.48 2.73 -9.72
N ILE A 91 -0.39 1.48 -9.29
CA ILE A 91 0.88 0.85 -8.89
C ILE A 91 1.87 0.84 -10.06
N ALA A 92 1.44 0.36 -11.24
CA ALA A 92 2.31 0.29 -12.41
C ALA A 92 2.77 1.68 -12.87
N THR A 93 1.88 2.68 -12.84
CA THR A 93 2.22 4.07 -13.16
C THR A 93 3.28 4.62 -12.19
N PHE A 94 3.05 4.44 -10.90
CA PHE A 94 3.98 4.87 -9.86
C PHE A 94 5.34 4.18 -10.00
N ASP A 95 5.32 2.88 -10.25
CA ASP A 95 6.50 2.04 -10.43
C ASP A 95 7.35 2.50 -11.62
N GLN A 96 6.72 2.77 -12.76
CA GLN A 96 7.39 3.31 -13.95
C GLN A 96 7.96 4.71 -13.71
N MET A 97 7.15 5.63 -13.18
CA MET A 97 7.57 7.03 -12.97
C MET A 97 8.71 7.15 -11.97
N THR A 98 8.81 6.25 -11.00
CA THR A 98 9.83 6.27 -9.95
C THR A 98 10.95 5.26 -10.17
N LYS A 99 10.89 4.46 -11.23
CA LYS A 99 11.85 3.39 -11.53
C LYS A 99 12.00 2.41 -10.36
N GLY A 100 10.87 1.95 -9.84
CA GLY A 100 10.85 0.88 -8.83
C GLY A 100 10.80 1.33 -7.37
N ARG A 101 10.40 2.57 -7.07
CA ARG A 101 10.36 3.06 -5.68
C ARG A 101 8.99 2.90 -5.02
N ILE A 102 8.26 1.82 -5.29
CA ILE A 102 7.00 1.49 -4.63
C ILE A 102 7.01 0.07 -4.10
N SER A 103 6.43 -0.12 -2.92
CA SER A 103 6.00 -1.39 -2.35
C SER A 103 4.63 -1.20 -1.72
N ILE A 104 3.87 -2.28 -1.56
CA ILE A 104 2.50 -2.22 -1.09
C ILE A 104 2.39 -2.87 0.28
N ASN A 105 1.85 -2.14 1.25
CA ASN A 105 1.51 -2.68 2.56
C ASN A 105 0.01 -3.02 2.58
N LEU A 106 -0.31 -4.30 2.52
CA LEU A 106 -1.69 -4.79 2.53
C LEU A 106 -2.25 -4.76 3.94
N ILE A 107 -3.37 -4.08 4.13
CA ILE A 107 -4.03 -3.90 5.42
C ILE A 107 -5.47 -4.40 5.31
N ALA A 108 -5.77 -5.56 5.90
CA ALA A 108 -7.16 -6.08 5.91
C ALA A 108 -8.12 -5.22 6.75
N GLY A 109 -7.58 -4.33 7.59
CA GLY A 109 -8.33 -3.47 8.49
C GLY A 109 -8.67 -4.18 9.81
N GLN A 110 -8.40 -3.50 10.92
CA GLN A 110 -8.68 -4.00 12.27
C GLN A 110 -9.88 -3.30 12.93
N ASN A 111 -10.26 -2.13 12.41
CA ASN A 111 -11.30 -1.30 12.98
C ASN A 111 -12.59 -1.42 12.15
N ASP A 112 -13.51 -2.28 12.60
CA ASP A 112 -14.80 -2.48 11.92
C ASP A 112 -15.66 -1.21 11.90
N VAL A 113 -15.58 -0.39 12.95
CA VAL A 113 -16.32 0.88 13.03
C VAL A 113 -15.83 1.85 11.95
N GLU A 114 -14.53 1.95 11.76
CA GLU A 114 -13.92 2.78 10.72
C GLU A 114 -14.31 2.28 9.31
N ASN A 115 -14.18 0.99 9.06
CA ASN A 115 -14.54 0.39 7.77
C ASN A 115 -16.02 0.62 7.42
N ILE A 116 -16.92 0.48 8.40
CA ILE A 116 -18.37 0.75 8.21
C ILE A 116 -18.59 2.23 7.91
N ALA A 117 -17.95 3.13 8.65
CA ALA A 117 -18.08 4.57 8.46
C ALA A 117 -17.59 5.02 7.07
N GLU A 118 -16.62 4.33 6.51
CA GLU A 118 -16.06 4.58 5.18
C GLU A 118 -16.75 3.77 4.05
N GLY A 119 -17.85 3.06 4.36
CA GLY A 119 -18.67 2.35 3.39
C GLY A 119 -18.17 0.94 3.00
N VAL A 120 -17.19 0.41 3.71
CA VAL A 120 -16.63 -0.95 3.48
C VAL A 120 -16.94 -1.85 4.67
N GLY A 121 -18.24 -2.13 4.88
CA GLY A 121 -18.74 -2.93 6.01
C GLY A 121 -18.66 -4.44 5.79
N LEU A 122 -17.48 -4.95 5.47
CA LEU A 122 -17.24 -6.38 5.26
C LEU A 122 -16.81 -7.08 6.55
N SER A 123 -17.13 -8.38 6.67
CA SER A 123 -16.56 -9.22 7.72
C SER A 123 -15.03 -9.32 7.58
N LYS A 124 -14.34 -9.69 8.66
CA LYS A 124 -12.88 -9.90 8.60
C LYS A 124 -12.48 -10.89 7.51
N ASN A 125 -13.20 -12.04 7.43
CA ASN A 125 -12.90 -13.04 6.42
C ASN A 125 -13.13 -12.52 5.00
N ASP A 126 -14.24 -11.82 4.77
CA ASP A 126 -14.52 -11.22 3.47
C ASP A 126 -13.47 -10.19 3.07
N ARG A 127 -12.91 -9.41 4.01
CA ARG A 127 -11.82 -8.48 3.73
C ARG A 127 -10.55 -9.21 3.26
N TYR A 128 -10.19 -10.34 3.88
CA TYR A 128 -9.06 -11.15 3.43
C TYR A 128 -9.31 -11.80 2.06
N GLU A 129 -10.52 -12.35 1.83
CA GLU A 129 -10.87 -12.91 0.53
C GLU A 129 -10.86 -11.84 -0.58
N MET A 130 -11.43 -10.66 -0.31
CA MET A 130 -11.41 -9.53 -1.25
C MET A 130 -9.98 -9.07 -1.54
N MET A 131 -9.14 -8.96 -0.51
CA MET A 131 -7.72 -8.58 -0.66
C MET A 131 -6.96 -9.60 -1.51
N MET A 132 -7.27 -10.89 -1.37
CA MET A 132 -6.71 -11.95 -2.22
C MET A 132 -7.10 -11.76 -3.68
N GLU A 133 -8.38 -11.52 -3.97
CA GLU A 133 -8.84 -11.26 -5.34
C GLU A 133 -8.16 -10.02 -5.93
N GLU A 134 -8.04 -8.94 -5.16
CA GLU A 134 -7.35 -7.72 -5.61
C GLU A 134 -5.88 -7.96 -5.96
N VAL A 135 -5.15 -8.71 -5.14
CA VAL A 135 -3.75 -9.07 -5.41
C VAL A 135 -3.63 -9.97 -6.65
N GLU A 136 -4.51 -10.95 -6.81
CA GLU A 136 -4.54 -11.83 -7.97
C GLU A 136 -4.85 -11.04 -9.26
N ILE A 137 -5.82 -10.14 -9.21
CA ILE A 137 -6.15 -9.25 -10.34
C ILE A 137 -4.97 -8.36 -10.71
N CYS A 138 -4.32 -7.73 -9.73
CA CYS A 138 -3.12 -6.93 -9.98
C CYS A 138 -2.03 -7.75 -10.67
N LYS A 139 -1.69 -8.92 -10.13
CA LYS A 139 -0.69 -9.82 -10.70
C LYS A 139 -1.06 -10.28 -12.11
N GLY A 140 -2.33 -10.62 -12.34
CA GLY A 140 -2.84 -11.01 -13.66
C GLY A 140 -2.69 -9.88 -14.68
N LEU A 141 -3.04 -8.66 -14.33
CA LEU A 141 -2.90 -7.49 -15.20
C LEU A 141 -1.44 -7.12 -15.47
N TRP A 142 -0.53 -7.33 -14.53
CA TRP A 142 0.90 -7.07 -14.68
C TRP A 142 1.65 -8.17 -15.45
N SER A 143 1.04 -9.34 -15.62
CA SER A 143 1.67 -10.45 -16.37
C SER A 143 1.93 -10.12 -17.84
N GLY A 144 1.27 -9.09 -18.39
CA GLY A 144 1.47 -8.64 -19.77
C GLY A 144 0.94 -9.59 -20.85
N THR A 145 0.12 -10.59 -20.47
CA THR A 145 -0.40 -11.60 -21.42
C THR A 145 -1.61 -11.12 -22.25
N GLY A 146 -1.90 -9.82 -22.21
CA GLY A 146 -2.99 -9.21 -22.94
C GLY A 146 -4.24 -9.01 -22.10
N LYS A 147 -5.41 -9.34 -22.65
CA LYS A 147 -6.69 -9.15 -21.94
C LYS A 147 -6.87 -10.21 -20.87
N PHE A 148 -7.29 -9.77 -19.69
CA PHE A 148 -7.43 -10.59 -18.50
C PHE A 148 -8.90 -10.73 -18.09
N ASP A 149 -9.36 -11.96 -17.95
CA ASP A 149 -10.67 -12.31 -17.41
C ASP A 149 -10.49 -12.78 -15.97
N TYR A 150 -11.41 -12.38 -15.10
CA TYR A 150 -11.45 -12.84 -13.69
C TYR A 150 -12.89 -13.07 -13.27
N ASP A 151 -13.16 -14.19 -12.59
CA ASP A 151 -14.48 -14.55 -12.07
C ASP A 151 -14.37 -14.92 -10.59
N GLY A 152 -14.28 -13.89 -9.73
CA GLY A 152 -14.20 -14.04 -8.28
C GLY A 152 -15.55 -13.86 -7.57
N LYS A 153 -15.51 -13.90 -6.26
CA LYS A 153 -16.65 -13.63 -5.39
C LYS A 153 -17.04 -12.15 -5.42
N PHE A 154 -16.05 -11.27 -5.34
CA PHE A 154 -16.22 -9.82 -5.24
C PHE A 154 -16.05 -9.12 -6.58
N TYR A 155 -15.17 -9.62 -7.43
CA TYR A 155 -14.83 -8.97 -8.70
C TYR A 155 -15.08 -9.91 -9.88
N LYS A 156 -15.69 -9.35 -10.92
CA LYS A 156 -15.90 -10.04 -12.20
C LYS A 156 -15.39 -9.13 -13.31
N LEU A 157 -14.36 -9.58 -14.01
CA LEU A 157 -13.72 -8.82 -15.08
C LEU A 157 -13.81 -9.57 -16.40
N LYS A 158 -14.01 -8.82 -17.48
CA LYS A 158 -13.98 -9.31 -18.84
C LYS A 158 -13.03 -8.48 -19.67
N GLN A 159 -12.03 -9.13 -20.27
CA GLN A 159 -11.08 -8.50 -21.16
C GLN A 159 -10.39 -7.26 -20.55
N ALA A 160 -10.17 -7.25 -19.24
CA ALA A 160 -9.51 -6.15 -18.54
C ALA A 160 -8.05 -6.03 -19.00
N HIS A 161 -7.57 -4.81 -19.10
CA HIS A 161 -6.18 -4.50 -19.41
C HIS A 161 -5.81 -3.13 -18.85
N ILE A 162 -4.52 -2.88 -18.68
CA ILE A 162 -3.97 -1.59 -18.28
C ILE A 162 -2.88 -1.17 -19.26
N GLY A 163 -2.67 0.16 -19.40
CA GLY A 163 -1.65 0.68 -20.32
C GLY A 163 -0.22 0.55 -19.82
N PRO A 164 0.09 0.99 -18.57
CA PRO A 164 1.45 0.94 -18.07
C PRO A 164 1.88 -0.50 -17.71
N GLU A 165 3.10 -0.85 -18.14
CA GLU A 165 3.75 -2.08 -17.66
C GLU A 165 4.34 -1.88 -16.28
N ILE A 166 4.51 -2.97 -15.52
CA ILE A 166 5.22 -2.93 -14.25
C ILE A 166 6.74 -2.85 -14.50
N TYR A 167 7.42 -1.97 -13.75
CA TYR A 167 8.86 -1.77 -13.87
C TYR A 167 9.65 -2.85 -13.10
N GLN A 168 9.29 -3.08 -11.84
CA GLN A 168 9.91 -4.11 -11.00
C GLN A 168 9.51 -5.50 -11.49
N LYS A 169 10.44 -6.45 -11.48
CA LYS A 169 10.18 -7.82 -11.95
C LYS A 169 10.30 -8.82 -10.80
N PRO A 170 9.33 -9.72 -10.63
CA PRO A 170 8.11 -9.85 -11.45
C PRO A 170 7.07 -8.76 -11.17
N PHE A 171 7.07 -8.15 -9.98
CA PHE A 171 6.22 -7.03 -9.54
C PHE A 171 6.73 -6.45 -8.21
N PRO A 172 6.21 -5.29 -7.74
CA PRO A 172 6.57 -4.71 -6.44
C PRO A 172 6.31 -5.66 -5.28
N LYS A 173 7.10 -5.57 -4.23
CA LYS A 173 6.91 -6.37 -3.01
C LYS A 173 5.57 -6.04 -2.35
N PHE A 174 4.88 -7.08 -1.90
CA PHE A 174 3.75 -6.98 -1.00
C PHE A 174 4.20 -7.28 0.43
N TYR A 175 3.83 -6.41 1.35
CA TYR A 175 4.00 -6.55 2.79
C TYR A 175 2.63 -6.79 3.40
N LEU A 176 2.55 -7.58 4.45
CA LEU A 176 1.34 -7.79 5.23
C LEU A 176 1.69 -7.79 6.71
N GLY A 177 1.02 -6.95 7.49
CA GLY A 177 1.07 -7.00 8.95
C GLY A 177 -0.14 -7.74 9.51
N GLY A 178 0.06 -8.55 10.55
CA GLY A 178 -1.03 -9.21 11.26
C GLY A 178 -0.60 -10.52 11.91
N GLY A 179 -1.08 -10.77 13.13
CA GLY A 179 -0.77 -11.98 13.91
C GLY A 179 -1.88 -13.03 13.91
N SER A 180 -2.91 -12.91 13.06
CA SER A 180 -4.00 -13.87 13.02
C SER A 180 -3.69 -15.06 12.08
N PRO A 181 -4.35 -16.23 12.27
CA PRO A 181 -4.20 -17.36 11.33
C PRO A 181 -4.48 -16.98 9.88
N GLU A 182 -5.50 -16.16 9.62
CA GLU A 182 -5.86 -15.70 8.29
C GLU A 182 -4.75 -14.81 7.67
N ALA A 183 -4.10 -13.99 8.50
CA ALA A 183 -2.96 -13.19 8.07
C ALA A 183 -1.77 -14.08 7.70
N ALA A 184 -1.49 -15.10 8.50
CA ALA A 184 -0.41 -16.05 8.24
C ALA A 184 -0.67 -16.83 6.94
N ASP A 185 -1.88 -17.35 6.74
CA ASP A 185 -2.27 -18.08 5.53
C ASP A 185 -2.19 -17.20 4.28
N PHE A 186 -2.68 -15.96 4.36
CA PHE A 186 -2.58 -15.00 3.27
C PHE A 186 -1.12 -14.67 2.96
N SER A 187 -0.35 -14.38 3.99
CA SER A 187 1.06 -13.99 3.85
C SER A 187 1.88 -15.09 3.18
N ALA A 188 1.68 -16.34 3.58
CA ALA A 188 2.37 -17.48 2.98
C ALA A 188 2.13 -17.63 1.47
N LYS A 189 0.98 -17.18 0.97
CA LYS A 189 0.58 -17.31 -0.44
C LYS A 189 0.88 -16.07 -1.28
N HIS A 190 0.78 -14.88 -0.71
CA HIS A 190 0.68 -13.63 -1.46
C HIS A 190 1.67 -12.56 -1.05
N ALA A 191 2.17 -12.54 0.20
CA ALA A 191 3.10 -11.53 0.68
C ALA A 191 4.56 -11.96 0.53
N HIS A 192 5.45 -10.98 0.41
CA HIS A 192 6.90 -11.18 0.38
C HIS A 192 7.51 -10.96 1.77
N VAL A 193 6.83 -10.16 2.59
CA VAL A 193 7.24 -9.81 3.95
C VAL A 193 6.02 -9.88 4.88
N HIS A 194 6.18 -10.54 6.04
CA HIS A 194 5.17 -10.67 7.07
C HIS A 194 5.71 -10.23 8.42
#